data_177d36c0012b638b09f57441d57dc3a8
#
_entry.id   177d36c0012b638b09f57441d57dc3a8
#
_cell.length_a   1.000
_cell.length_b   1.000
_cell.length_c   1.000
_cell.angle_alpha   90.00
_cell.angle_beta   90.00
_cell.angle_gamma   90.00
#
_symmetry.space_group_name_H-M   'P 1'
#
loop_
_entity.id
_entity.type
_entity.pdbx_description
1 polymer ?
#
loop_
_entity_poly.entity_id
_entity_poly.type
_entity_poly.pdbx_seq_one_letter_code
_entity_poly.pdbx_strand_id
1 'polypeptide(L)'
;IITGGGENIAPVPIEDNFKEFCPPCSNIMLLGEQQRFMACLITFKVDIDPKSGQPSKNLTSEAQSFFKRELGLTLKTSDEAIAEPKVSEFIKKAIELTNKKSVSRAAHIRKFKLLPEDFSIPGGELTPTLKLKRKVTEKKNQAIVDKLFEQEAKL
;
A
#
# COMPACT_ATOMS: atom_id res chain seq x y z
N ILE A 1 -3.40 6.43 14.70
CA ILE A 1 -4.09 5.13 14.82
C ILE A 1 -3.92 4.62 16.25
N ILE A 2 -5.01 4.28 16.87
CA ILE A 2 -5.00 3.64 18.19
C ILE A 2 -5.34 2.16 18.02
N THR A 3 -4.43 1.27 18.43
CA THR A 3 -4.62 -0.17 18.28
C THR A 3 -5.66 -0.69 19.27
N GLY A 4 -6.10 -1.94 19.08
CA GLY A 4 -6.98 -2.61 20.04
C GLY A 4 -6.38 -2.74 21.43
N GLY A 5 -5.04 -2.74 21.55
CA GLY A 5 -4.33 -2.75 22.83
C GLY A 5 -4.11 -1.36 23.44
N GLY A 6 -4.61 -0.30 22.81
CA GLY A 6 -4.51 1.06 23.31
C GLY A 6 -3.21 1.79 22.96
N GLU A 7 -2.38 1.21 22.08
CA GLU A 7 -1.15 1.86 21.65
C GLU A 7 -1.42 2.87 20.53
N ASN A 8 -0.73 4.01 20.62
CA ASN A 8 -0.87 5.07 19.61
C ASN A 8 0.22 4.94 18.55
N ILE A 9 -0.17 4.69 17.31
CA ILE A 9 0.74 4.49 16.18
C ILE A 9 0.61 5.65 15.20
N ALA A 10 1.73 6.32 14.90
CA ALA A 10 1.79 7.38 13.90
C ALA A 10 1.99 6.75 12.52
N PRO A 11 1.02 6.86 11.60
CA PRO A 11 1.11 6.14 10.32
C PRO A 11 2.12 6.73 9.34
N VAL A 12 2.26 8.05 9.28
CA VAL A 12 3.07 8.71 8.24
C VAL A 12 4.54 8.29 8.24
N PRO A 13 5.25 8.24 9.39
CA PRO A 13 6.65 7.80 9.38
C PRO A 13 6.82 6.36 8.88
N ILE A 14 5.88 5.48 9.21
CA ILE A 14 5.91 4.08 8.77
C ILE A 14 5.69 4.01 7.26
N GLU A 15 4.71 4.75 6.75
CA GLU A 15 4.41 4.82 5.32
C GLU A 15 5.58 5.38 4.54
N ASP A 16 6.24 6.41 5.05
CA ASP A 16 7.41 7.01 4.40
C ASP A 16 8.60 6.03 4.38
N ASN A 17 8.82 5.30 5.46
CA ASN A 17 9.86 4.27 5.49
C ASN A 17 9.62 3.18 4.45
N PHE A 18 8.38 2.72 4.32
CA PHE A 18 8.05 1.72 3.31
C PHE A 18 8.34 2.23 1.89
N LYS A 19 7.98 3.47 1.58
CA LYS A 19 8.20 4.03 0.25
C LYS A 19 9.67 4.06 -0.14
N GLU A 20 10.57 4.25 0.82
CA GLU A 20 12.01 4.20 0.56
C GLU A 20 12.46 2.82 0.10
N PHE A 21 11.82 1.76 0.62
CA PHE A 21 12.15 0.38 0.27
C PHE A 21 11.38 -0.13 -0.94
N CYS A 22 10.42 0.63 -1.45
CA CYS A 22 9.58 0.21 -2.56
C CYS A 22 9.42 1.32 -3.62
N PRO A 23 10.47 1.58 -4.40
CA PRO A 23 10.43 2.64 -5.41
C PRO A 23 9.28 2.57 -6.43
N PRO A 24 8.82 1.38 -6.88
CA PRO A 24 7.70 1.33 -7.84
C PRO A 24 6.33 1.55 -7.22
N CYS A 25 6.24 1.67 -5.91
CA CYS A 25 4.98 1.91 -5.22
C CYS A 25 4.68 3.40 -5.16
N SER A 26 3.43 3.76 -5.39
CA SER A 26 2.96 5.15 -5.37
C SER A 26 2.46 5.55 -4.00
N ASN A 27 1.52 4.79 -3.47
CA ASN A 27 0.90 5.07 -2.18
C ASN A 27 0.88 3.84 -1.31
N ILE A 28 0.95 4.08 -0.01
CA ILE A 28 0.68 3.07 1.01
C ILE A 28 -0.19 3.72 2.08
N MET A 29 -1.23 3.02 2.52
CA MET A 29 -2.06 3.49 3.61
C MET A 29 -2.10 2.46 4.72
N LEU A 30 -1.59 2.83 5.88
CA LEU A 30 -1.59 1.98 7.07
C LEU A 30 -3.00 1.89 7.64
N LEU A 31 -3.37 0.70 8.07
CA LEU A 31 -4.67 0.37 8.66
C LEU A 31 -4.44 -0.35 9.97
N GLY A 32 -5.30 -0.14 10.95
CA GLY A 32 -5.17 -0.85 12.23
C GLY A 32 -5.95 -0.24 13.38
N GLU A 33 -6.83 0.72 13.11
CA GLU A 33 -7.65 1.34 14.15
C GLU A 33 -8.48 0.28 14.89
N GLN A 34 -8.27 0.18 16.19
CA GLN A 34 -8.91 -0.81 17.08
C GLN A 34 -8.68 -2.26 16.67
N GLN A 35 -7.60 -2.52 15.91
CA GLN A 35 -7.24 -3.87 15.46
C GLN A 35 -6.05 -4.42 16.24
N ARG A 36 -5.85 -5.74 16.18
CA ARG A 36 -4.77 -6.41 16.90
C ARG A 36 -3.42 -6.31 16.20
N PHE A 37 -3.41 -5.95 14.92
CA PHE A 37 -2.19 -5.77 14.13
C PHE A 37 -2.42 -4.69 13.08
N MET A 38 -1.32 -4.25 12.46
CA MET A 38 -1.37 -3.31 11.35
C MET A 38 -1.42 -4.07 10.03
N ALA A 39 -2.20 -3.53 9.07
CA ALA A 39 -2.20 -3.96 7.69
C ALA A 39 -2.04 -2.73 6.81
N CYS A 40 -1.91 -2.90 5.51
CA CYS A 40 -1.82 -1.76 4.61
C CYS A 40 -2.38 -2.04 3.22
N LEU A 41 -2.79 -0.97 2.55
CA LEU A 41 -3.14 -0.94 1.14
C LEU A 41 -1.99 -0.32 0.39
N ILE A 42 -1.60 -0.91 -0.73
CA ILE A 42 -0.46 -0.46 -1.53
C ILE A 42 -0.88 -0.31 -2.99
N THR A 43 -0.46 0.79 -3.61
CA THR A 43 -0.67 1.04 -5.03
C THR A 43 0.65 1.23 -5.75
N PHE A 44 0.65 1.01 -7.06
CA PHE A 44 1.84 1.18 -7.89
C PHE A 44 1.83 2.52 -8.61
N LYS A 45 3.01 2.96 -9.03
CA LYS A 45 3.16 4.15 -9.87
C LYS A 45 2.63 3.88 -11.27
N VAL A 46 1.60 4.60 -11.66
CA VAL A 46 0.95 4.47 -12.96
C VAL A 46 0.86 5.83 -13.64
N ASP A 47 0.72 5.81 -14.96
CA ASP A 47 0.52 7.03 -15.75
C ASP A 47 -0.82 7.66 -15.39
N ILE A 48 -0.81 8.99 -15.26
CA ILE A 48 -1.98 9.77 -14.88
C ILE A 48 -2.35 10.67 -16.03
N ASP A 49 -3.66 10.71 -16.37
CA ASP A 49 -4.16 11.63 -17.37
C ASP A 49 -3.95 13.09 -16.90
N PRO A 50 -3.15 13.89 -17.63
CA PRO A 50 -2.85 15.25 -17.17
C PRO A 50 -4.06 16.18 -17.18
N LYS A 51 -5.12 15.86 -17.90
CA LYS A 51 -6.35 16.67 -17.96
C LYS A 51 -7.30 16.38 -16.81
N SER A 52 -7.55 15.09 -16.56
CA SER A 52 -8.54 14.67 -15.56
C SER A 52 -7.92 14.33 -14.21
N GLY A 53 -6.62 14.03 -14.17
CA GLY A 53 -5.97 13.51 -12.97
C GLY A 53 -6.29 12.05 -12.70
N GLN A 54 -7.05 11.38 -13.58
CA GLN A 54 -7.39 9.98 -13.41
C GLN A 54 -6.18 9.08 -13.67
N PRO A 55 -5.89 8.14 -12.77
CA PRO A 55 -4.82 7.18 -13.00
C PRO A 55 -5.27 6.11 -13.99
N SER A 56 -4.34 5.72 -14.84
CA SER A 56 -4.50 4.53 -15.68
C SER A 56 -4.03 3.31 -14.89
N LYS A 57 -4.04 2.14 -15.52
CA LYS A 57 -3.41 0.94 -14.97
C LYS A 57 -2.05 0.68 -15.61
N ASN A 58 -1.57 1.58 -16.45
CA ASN A 58 -0.26 1.44 -17.09
C ASN A 58 0.83 1.91 -16.14
N LEU A 59 1.76 1.02 -15.81
CA LEU A 59 2.90 1.37 -14.95
C LEU A 59 3.72 2.47 -15.62
N THR A 60 4.23 3.39 -14.81
CA THR A 60 5.16 4.41 -15.31
C THR A 60 6.41 3.73 -15.85
N SER A 61 7.15 4.43 -16.74
CA SER A 61 8.41 3.91 -17.24
C SER A 61 9.41 3.67 -16.10
N GLU A 62 9.38 4.50 -15.05
CA GLU A 62 10.19 4.30 -13.84
C GLU A 62 9.87 2.97 -13.16
N ALA A 63 8.60 2.68 -12.94
CA ALA A 63 8.18 1.42 -12.31
C ALA A 63 8.53 0.22 -13.18
N GLN A 64 8.29 0.31 -14.48
CA GLN A 64 8.64 -0.76 -15.43
C GLN A 64 10.15 -1.03 -15.42
N SER A 65 10.96 0.00 -15.44
CA SER A 65 12.43 -0.12 -15.40
C SER A 65 12.90 -0.76 -14.10
N PHE A 66 12.28 -0.39 -13.00
CA PHE A 66 12.60 -0.98 -11.69
C PHE A 66 12.36 -2.49 -11.69
N PHE A 67 11.18 -2.92 -12.11
CA PHE A 67 10.85 -4.35 -12.14
C PHE A 67 11.77 -5.12 -13.08
N LYS A 68 12.14 -4.54 -14.20
CA LYS A 68 13.06 -5.19 -15.15
C LYS A 68 14.45 -5.34 -14.54
N ARG A 69 14.98 -4.26 -13.99
CA ARG A 69 16.34 -4.23 -13.42
C ARG A 69 16.46 -5.09 -12.17
N GLU A 70 15.51 -4.99 -11.26
CA GLU A 70 15.62 -5.63 -9.94
C GLU A 70 15.04 -7.05 -9.90
N LEU A 71 14.02 -7.34 -10.69
CA LEU A 71 13.33 -8.64 -10.64
C LEU A 71 13.43 -9.40 -11.96
N GLY A 72 13.99 -8.81 -13.01
CA GLY A 72 14.06 -9.43 -14.33
C GLY A 72 12.71 -9.60 -15.00
N LEU A 73 11.70 -8.81 -14.59
CA LEU A 73 10.33 -8.92 -15.08
C LEU A 73 9.98 -7.80 -16.04
N THR A 74 9.29 -8.16 -17.12
CA THR A 74 8.71 -7.18 -18.06
C THR A 74 7.23 -7.05 -17.72
N LEU A 75 6.90 -6.02 -16.95
CA LEU A 75 5.53 -5.73 -16.52
C LEU A 75 5.09 -4.39 -17.08
N LYS A 76 3.88 -4.32 -17.61
CA LYS A 76 3.35 -3.09 -18.22
C LYS A 76 2.20 -2.49 -17.42
N THR A 77 1.44 -3.30 -16.71
CA THR A 77 0.26 -2.84 -15.98
C THR A 77 0.33 -3.21 -14.51
N SER A 78 -0.44 -2.49 -13.70
CA SER A 78 -0.58 -2.80 -12.28
C SER A 78 -1.22 -4.18 -12.07
N ASP A 79 -2.17 -4.57 -12.92
CA ASP A 79 -2.77 -5.91 -12.85
C ASP A 79 -1.72 -7.00 -13.06
N GLU A 80 -0.81 -6.82 -14.03
CA GLU A 80 0.28 -7.76 -14.24
C GLU A 80 1.21 -7.84 -13.03
N ALA A 81 1.52 -6.69 -12.43
CA ALA A 81 2.37 -6.65 -11.24
C ALA A 81 1.73 -7.38 -10.05
N ILE A 82 0.42 -7.18 -9.84
CA ILE A 82 -0.31 -7.84 -8.75
C ILE A 82 -0.32 -9.35 -8.92
N ALA A 83 -0.44 -9.82 -10.16
CA ALA A 83 -0.50 -11.25 -10.47
C ALA A 83 0.85 -11.96 -10.36
N GLU A 84 1.96 -11.21 -10.28
CA GLU A 84 3.31 -11.79 -10.29
C GLU A 84 3.80 -12.11 -8.88
N PRO A 85 4.04 -13.40 -8.56
CA PRO A 85 4.50 -13.79 -7.23
C PRO A 85 5.81 -13.13 -6.78
N LYS A 86 6.72 -12.88 -7.70
CA LYS A 86 8.00 -12.21 -7.39
C LYS A 86 7.78 -10.78 -6.89
N VAL A 87 6.73 -10.10 -7.39
CA VAL A 87 6.37 -8.77 -6.92
C VAL A 87 5.85 -8.85 -5.49
N SER A 88 4.95 -9.79 -5.19
CA SER A 88 4.47 -9.99 -3.82
C SER A 88 5.61 -10.28 -2.85
N GLU A 89 6.57 -11.10 -3.24
CA GLU A 89 7.74 -11.39 -2.40
C GLU A 89 8.61 -10.15 -2.18
N PHE A 90 8.79 -9.34 -3.22
CA PHE A 90 9.50 -8.08 -3.10
C PHE A 90 8.81 -7.14 -2.10
N ILE A 91 7.47 -7.04 -2.18
CA ILE A 91 6.69 -6.22 -1.25
C ILE A 91 6.85 -6.73 0.19
N LYS A 92 6.80 -8.05 0.39
CA LYS A 92 7.01 -8.65 1.72
C LYS A 92 8.35 -8.27 2.30
N LYS A 93 9.42 -8.30 1.50
CA LYS A 93 10.75 -7.88 1.95
C LYS A 93 10.80 -6.40 2.31
N ALA A 94 10.15 -5.55 1.52
CA ALA A 94 10.06 -4.12 1.82
C ALA A 94 9.33 -3.89 3.14
N ILE A 95 8.27 -4.64 3.41
CA ILE A 95 7.54 -4.59 4.68
C ILE A 95 8.43 -5.05 5.84
N GLU A 96 9.19 -6.13 5.67
CA GLU A 96 10.12 -6.62 6.70
C GLU A 96 11.16 -5.55 7.05
N LEU A 97 11.71 -4.88 6.04
CA LEU A 97 12.68 -3.80 6.25
C LEU A 97 12.03 -2.60 6.96
N THR A 98 10.78 -2.28 6.61
CA THR A 98 10.01 -1.24 7.28
C THR A 98 9.80 -1.59 8.75
N ASN A 99 9.41 -2.83 9.02
CA ASN A 99 9.17 -3.31 10.39
C ASN A 99 10.43 -3.25 11.25
N LYS A 100 11.60 -3.51 10.67
CA LYS A 100 12.88 -3.41 11.39
C LYS A 100 13.19 -2.00 11.87
N LYS A 101 12.66 -0.98 11.19
CA LYS A 101 12.81 0.41 11.61
C LYS A 101 11.80 0.84 12.66
N SER A 102 10.78 0.04 12.92
CA SER A 102 9.73 0.37 13.88
C SER A 102 10.20 0.13 15.30
N VAL A 103 9.85 1.06 16.19
CA VAL A 103 10.25 1.01 17.60
C VAL A 103 9.39 0.08 18.45
N SER A 104 8.23 -0.35 17.94
CA SER A 104 7.35 -1.25 18.69
C SER A 104 6.77 -2.33 17.76
N ARG A 105 6.49 -3.49 18.37
CA ARG A 105 5.86 -4.60 17.67
C ARG A 105 4.44 -4.27 17.22
N ALA A 106 3.74 -3.44 17.97
CA ALA A 106 2.39 -3.03 17.62
C ALA A 106 2.32 -2.29 16.29
N ALA A 107 3.42 -1.63 15.88
CA ALA A 107 3.54 -0.91 14.64
C ALA A 107 3.91 -1.79 13.44
N HIS A 108 4.22 -3.08 13.67
CA HIS A 108 4.62 -3.97 12.59
C HIS A 108 3.45 -4.26 11.65
N ILE A 109 3.67 -4.10 10.35
CA ILE A 109 2.71 -4.44 9.31
C ILE A 109 2.73 -5.95 9.12
N ARG A 110 1.59 -6.60 9.24
CA ARG A 110 1.49 -8.07 9.13
C ARG A 110 0.80 -8.55 7.88
N LYS A 111 -0.08 -7.73 7.30
CA LYS A 111 -0.81 -8.08 6.07
C LYS A 111 -0.87 -6.88 5.14
N PHE A 112 -0.98 -7.15 3.86
CA PHE A 112 -1.11 -6.10 2.85
C PHE A 112 -2.02 -6.54 1.72
N LYS A 113 -2.54 -5.56 0.98
CA LYS A 113 -3.27 -5.79 -0.25
C LYS A 113 -2.77 -4.83 -1.32
N LEU A 114 -2.41 -5.38 -2.46
CA LEU A 114 -2.03 -4.59 -3.63
C LEU A 114 -3.29 -4.22 -4.40
N LEU A 115 -3.48 -2.94 -4.67
CA LEU A 115 -4.65 -2.44 -5.39
C LEU A 115 -4.27 -2.08 -6.83
N PRO A 116 -5.13 -2.40 -7.82
CA PRO A 116 -4.82 -2.11 -9.22
C PRO A 116 -4.95 -0.64 -9.59
N GLU A 117 -5.79 0.12 -8.89
CA GLU A 117 -5.97 1.55 -9.14
C GLU A 117 -5.24 2.37 -8.10
N ASP A 118 -4.45 3.35 -8.58
CA ASP A 118 -3.76 4.27 -7.68
C ASP A 118 -4.77 5.22 -7.02
N PHE A 119 -4.40 5.71 -5.85
CA PHE A 119 -5.16 6.76 -5.17
C PHE A 119 -5.00 8.06 -5.96
N SER A 120 -6.07 8.85 -6.02
CA SER A 120 -6.07 10.09 -6.81
C SER A 120 -6.96 11.15 -6.19
N ILE A 121 -6.78 12.38 -6.65
CA ILE A 121 -7.65 13.50 -6.27
C ILE A 121 -9.07 13.27 -6.80
N PRO A 122 -9.27 12.97 -8.12
CA PRO A 122 -10.64 12.72 -8.60
C PRO A 122 -11.27 11.46 -8.02
N GLY A 123 -10.46 10.47 -7.63
CA GLY A 123 -10.98 9.26 -6.96
C GLY A 123 -11.42 9.50 -5.52
N GLY A 124 -11.07 10.64 -4.95
CA GLY A 124 -11.46 10.99 -3.59
C GLY A 124 -10.53 10.51 -2.49
N GLU A 125 -9.47 9.77 -2.83
CA GLU A 125 -8.52 9.24 -1.85
C GLU A 125 -7.49 10.27 -1.41
N LEU A 126 -7.22 11.27 -2.25
CA LEU A 126 -6.20 12.29 -1.98
C LEU A 126 -6.80 13.70 -1.95
N THR A 127 -6.24 14.55 -1.09
CA THR A 127 -6.54 15.99 -1.09
C THR A 127 -5.82 16.65 -2.27
N PRO A 128 -6.17 17.93 -2.61
CA PRO A 128 -5.43 18.69 -3.64
C PRO A 128 -3.93 18.80 -3.37
N THR A 129 -3.50 18.68 -2.12
CA THR A 129 -2.07 18.66 -1.75
C THR A 129 -1.50 17.24 -1.67
N LEU A 130 -2.21 16.25 -2.21
CA LEU A 130 -1.82 14.85 -2.31
C LEU A 130 -1.69 14.14 -0.96
N LYS A 131 -2.39 14.61 0.05
CA LYS A 131 -2.47 13.93 1.35
C LYS A 131 -3.59 12.91 1.35
N LEU A 132 -3.38 11.78 2.03
CA LEU A 132 -4.39 10.72 2.14
C LEU A 132 -5.63 11.20 2.89
N LYS A 133 -6.79 10.94 2.30
CA LYS A 133 -8.08 11.02 2.98
C LYS A 133 -8.37 9.64 3.55
N ARG A 134 -7.87 9.37 4.74
CA ARG A 134 -7.83 8.03 5.31
C ARG A 134 -9.21 7.38 5.47
N LYS A 135 -10.15 8.11 6.07
CA LYS A 135 -11.50 7.56 6.29
C LYS A 135 -12.25 7.29 4.99
N VAL A 136 -12.11 8.19 4.01
CA VAL A 136 -12.74 8.02 2.70
C VAL A 136 -12.16 6.81 1.98
N THR A 137 -10.84 6.69 1.98
CA THR A 137 -10.12 5.61 1.31
C THR A 137 -10.44 4.26 1.96
N GLU A 138 -10.46 4.20 3.29
CA GLU A 138 -10.81 2.99 4.02
C GLU A 138 -12.24 2.55 3.73
N LYS A 139 -13.18 3.48 3.77
CA LYS A 139 -14.59 3.19 3.48
C LYS A 139 -14.77 2.70 2.04
N LYS A 140 -14.09 3.32 1.09
CA LYS A 140 -14.13 2.92 -0.32
C LYS A 140 -13.64 1.49 -0.54
N ASN A 141 -12.73 1.03 0.30
CA ASN A 141 -12.13 -0.31 0.23
C ASN A 141 -12.59 -1.20 1.39
N GLN A 142 -13.74 -0.91 1.98
CA GLN A 142 -14.18 -1.56 3.22
C GLN A 142 -14.18 -3.10 3.15
N ALA A 143 -14.66 -3.68 2.06
CA ALA A 143 -14.70 -5.14 1.91
C ALA A 143 -13.27 -5.75 1.94
N ILE A 144 -12.32 -5.06 1.34
CA ILE A 144 -10.91 -5.48 1.33
C ILE A 144 -10.32 -5.33 2.74
N VAL A 145 -10.61 -4.22 3.40
CA VAL A 145 -10.13 -3.95 4.76
C VAL A 145 -10.66 -4.99 5.73
N ASP A 146 -11.96 -5.29 5.65
CA ASP A 146 -12.58 -6.30 6.51
C ASP A 146 -11.90 -7.66 6.34
N LYS A 147 -11.60 -8.02 5.10
CA LYS A 147 -10.93 -9.30 4.81
C LYS A 147 -9.50 -9.35 5.34
N LEU A 148 -8.78 -8.23 5.32
CA LEU A 148 -7.43 -8.15 5.88
C LEU A 148 -7.41 -8.43 7.38
N PHE A 149 -8.44 -8.00 8.09
CA PHE A 149 -8.54 -8.16 9.55
C PHE A 149 -9.42 -9.34 9.97
N GLU A 150 -9.90 -10.13 9.00
CA GLU A 150 -10.69 -11.32 9.27
C GLU A 150 -9.88 -12.30 10.11
N GLN A 151 -10.49 -12.79 11.20
CA GLN A 151 -9.87 -13.82 12.02
C GLN A 151 -10.06 -15.17 11.34
N GLU A 152 -8.97 -15.93 11.23
CA GLU A 152 -9.09 -17.30 10.78
C GLU A 152 -9.91 -18.09 11.80
N ALA A 153 -10.87 -18.86 11.28
CA ALA A 153 -11.66 -19.73 12.13
C ALA A 153 -10.73 -20.72 12.82
N LYS A 154 -10.76 -20.73 14.14
CA LYS A 154 -10.05 -21.76 14.92
C LYS A 154 -10.86 -23.05 14.82
N LEU A 155 -10.25 -24.03 14.25
CA LEU A 155 -10.80 -25.37 14.26
C LEU A 155 -10.54 -26.02 15.60
#